data_58b29244353cac60ac551a1b004bc2b7
#
_entry.id   58b29244353cac60ac551a1b004bc2b7
#
_cell.length_a   1.000
_cell.length_b   1.000
_cell.length_c   1.000
_cell.angle_alpha   90.00
_cell.angle_beta   90.00
_cell.angle_gamma   90.00
#
_symmetry.space_group_name_H-M   'P 1'
#
loop_
_entity.id
_entity.type
_entity.pdbx_description
1 polymer ?
#
loop_
_entity_poly.entity_id
_entity_poly.type
_entity_poly.pdbx_seq_one_letter_code
_entity_poly.pdbx_strand_id
1 'polypeptide(L)'
;MLKQRVITALILAAILLAKRLDAFSPELARKGPRVVIYEGSNKLVTREDKPGLKGYAVGFESLVDFVHSSAPLNRFVEQVVREEVKMFPRQAIRELVANALVHQDFEASGQSVMVEMYTDRLEVSNPGLPPIKVERFIDEFRSRNERLAELMRRMRLCEEKGSGIDKVVHLAEVYQLPAPDFRTSETRTIAILFAHQDFAEMSKSDRIRACYQHCALKYVSNERMSNQSLRERFKLPESKAATASQVIGATKDAGLVKADESDTTSTRYARYLPFWA
;
A
#
# COMPACT_ATOMS: atom_id res chain seq x y z
N MET A 1 -3.13 -0.44 -38.39
CA MET A 1 -3.48 0.42 -37.23
C MET A 1 -4.90 0.16 -36.67
N LEU A 2 -5.97 0.20 -37.45
CA LEU A 2 -7.34 0.00 -36.95
C LEU A 2 -7.54 -1.39 -36.29
N LYS A 3 -7.09 -2.47 -36.93
CA LYS A 3 -7.18 -3.84 -36.42
C LYS A 3 -6.51 -4.02 -35.06
N GLN A 4 -5.33 -3.41 -34.85
CA GLN A 4 -4.61 -3.46 -33.57
C GLN A 4 -5.37 -2.72 -32.46
N ARG A 5 -5.96 -1.57 -32.76
CA ARG A 5 -6.77 -0.81 -31.79
C ARG A 5 -8.02 -1.56 -31.37
N VAL A 6 -8.68 -2.26 -32.29
CA VAL A 6 -9.86 -3.08 -31.99
C VAL A 6 -9.50 -4.26 -31.09
N ILE A 7 -8.39 -4.97 -31.37
CA ILE A 7 -7.91 -6.06 -30.52
C ILE A 7 -7.60 -5.57 -29.10
N THR A 8 -6.88 -4.46 -28.97
CA THR A 8 -6.58 -3.86 -27.66
C THR A 8 -7.85 -3.50 -26.89
N ALA A 9 -8.85 -2.92 -27.55
CA ALA A 9 -10.12 -2.56 -26.93
C ALA A 9 -10.90 -3.82 -26.44
N LEU A 10 -10.91 -4.88 -27.24
CA LEU A 10 -11.55 -6.15 -26.87
C LEU A 10 -10.86 -6.81 -25.66
N ILE A 11 -9.53 -6.80 -25.61
CA ILE A 11 -8.77 -7.32 -24.46
C ILE A 11 -9.07 -6.52 -23.20
N LEU A 12 -9.06 -5.20 -23.27
CA LEU A 12 -9.42 -4.33 -22.14
C LEU A 12 -10.86 -4.55 -21.67
N ALA A 13 -11.80 -4.69 -22.60
CA ALA A 13 -13.18 -5.00 -22.26
C ALA A 13 -13.31 -6.37 -21.56
N ALA A 14 -12.62 -7.39 -22.05
CA ALA A 14 -12.60 -8.70 -21.42
C ALA A 14 -12.00 -8.66 -20.00
N ILE A 15 -10.84 -8.03 -19.82
CA ILE A 15 -10.19 -7.88 -18.51
C ILE A 15 -11.08 -7.14 -17.51
N LEU A 16 -11.84 -6.14 -17.95
CA LEU A 16 -12.69 -5.36 -17.06
C LEU A 16 -14.05 -6.02 -16.80
N LEU A 17 -14.72 -6.53 -17.84
CA LEU A 17 -16.16 -6.81 -17.81
C LEU A 17 -16.50 -8.30 -17.90
N ALA A 18 -15.53 -9.19 -18.10
CA ALA A 18 -15.80 -10.61 -18.24
C ALA A 18 -16.45 -11.19 -16.97
N LYS A 19 -17.50 -11.97 -17.13
CA LYS A 19 -18.03 -12.81 -16.05
C LYS A 19 -17.02 -13.89 -15.66
N ARG A 20 -16.26 -14.40 -16.65
CA ARG A 20 -15.19 -15.39 -16.48
C ARG A 20 -14.05 -15.09 -17.48
N LEU A 21 -12.86 -14.81 -16.96
CA LEU A 21 -11.66 -14.51 -17.76
C LEU A 21 -11.16 -15.75 -18.52
N ASP A 22 -11.29 -16.93 -17.91
CA ASP A 22 -10.88 -18.21 -18.50
C ASP A 22 -11.75 -18.63 -19.70
N ALA A 23 -12.94 -18.05 -19.85
CA ALA A 23 -13.77 -18.25 -21.04
C ALA A 23 -13.21 -17.57 -22.31
N PHE A 24 -12.26 -16.63 -22.17
CA PHE A 24 -11.65 -15.95 -23.31
C PHE A 24 -10.34 -16.61 -23.74
N SER A 25 -9.41 -16.76 -22.79
CA SER A 25 -8.15 -17.48 -23.01
C SER A 25 -7.48 -17.84 -21.67
N PRO A 26 -6.63 -18.87 -21.65
CA PRO A 26 -5.81 -19.22 -20.48
C PRO A 26 -4.87 -18.07 -20.05
N GLU A 27 -4.38 -17.27 -21.00
CA GLU A 27 -3.50 -16.14 -20.75
C GLU A 27 -4.25 -15.04 -20.00
N LEU A 28 -5.50 -14.74 -20.39
CA LEU A 28 -6.33 -13.75 -19.69
C LEU A 28 -6.76 -14.24 -18.31
N ALA A 29 -7.02 -15.52 -18.15
CA ALA A 29 -7.31 -16.11 -16.83
C ALA A 29 -6.18 -15.84 -15.83
N ARG A 30 -4.94 -15.92 -16.28
CA ARG A 30 -3.74 -15.64 -15.45
C ARG A 30 -3.53 -14.16 -15.11
N LYS A 31 -4.26 -13.25 -15.73
CA LYS A 31 -4.22 -11.81 -15.39
C LYS A 31 -5.20 -11.42 -14.27
N GLY A 32 -6.07 -12.36 -13.89
CA GLY A 32 -6.89 -12.20 -12.69
C GLY A 32 -6.06 -12.25 -11.40
N PRO A 33 -6.48 -11.52 -10.35
CA PRO A 33 -5.79 -11.56 -9.06
C PRO A 33 -5.98 -12.92 -8.38
N ARG A 34 -4.94 -13.43 -7.72
CA ARG A 34 -5.01 -14.66 -6.90
C ARG A 34 -4.89 -14.30 -5.43
N VAL A 35 -5.76 -14.81 -4.60
CA VAL A 35 -5.70 -14.65 -3.15
C VAL A 35 -5.25 -15.94 -2.51
N VAL A 36 -4.19 -15.88 -1.69
CA VAL A 36 -3.69 -17.00 -0.92
C VAL A 36 -3.66 -16.61 0.56
N ILE A 37 -4.22 -17.45 1.42
CA ILE A 37 -4.24 -17.26 2.86
C ILE A 37 -3.44 -18.40 3.50
N TYR A 38 -2.43 -18.02 4.29
CA TYR A 38 -1.54 -18.96 4.99
C TYR A 38 -1.89 -19.08 6.49
N GLU A 39 -1.58 -20.22 7.08
CA GLU A 39 -1.73 -20.49 8.53
C GLU A 39 -0.51 -20.06 9.32
N GLY A 40 0.16 -19.02 9.02
CA GLY A 40 1.36 -18.61 9.75
C GLY A 40 1.99 -17.39 9.11
N SER A 41 3.23 -17.13 9.50
CA SER A 41 4.05 -16.06 8.94
C SER A 41 4.84 -16.47 7.69
N ASN A 42 4.64 -17.71 7.20
CA ASN A 42 5.33 -18.25 6.03
C ASN A 42 4.37 -19.00 5.09
N LYS A 43 4.89 -19.46 3.94
CA LYS A 43 4.10 -20.12 2.87
C LYS A 43 3.95 -21.64 3.02
N LEU A 44 4.31 -22.22 4.17
CA LEU A 44 4.36 -23.68 4.32
C LEU A 44 2.98 -24.32 4.36
N VAL A 45 2.01 -23.68 5.03
CA VAL A 45 0.65 -24.20 5.16
C VAL A 45 -0.32 -23.22 4.57
N THR A 46 -0.98 -23.63 3.48
CA THR A 46 -2.03 -22.85 2.82
C THR A 46 -3.39 -23.22 3.37
N ARG A 47 -4.10 -22.25 3.93
CA ARG A 47 -5.49 -22.42 4.38
C ARG A 47 -6.47 -22.27 3.24
N GLU A 48 -6.23 -21.31 2.34
CA GLU A 48 -7.12 -21.00 1.24
C GLU A 48 -6.35 -20.47 0.03
N ASP A 49 -6.77 -20.87 -1.17
CA ASP A 49 -6.18 -20.44 -2.44
C ASP A 49 -7.29 -20.22 -3.46
N LYS A 50 -7.53 -18.96 -3.79
CA LYS A 50 -8.62 -18.54 -4.68
C LYS A 50 -8.10 -17.80 -5.91
N PRO A 51 -8.17 -18.39 -7.12
CA PRO A 51 -7.92 -17.65 -8.35
C PRO A 51 -9.09 -16.68 -8.62
N GLY A 52 -8.76 -15.44 -8.99
CA GLY A 52 -9.73 -14.45 -9.42
C GLY A 52 -10.08 -14.66 -10.90
N LEU A 53 -11.23 -15.24 -11.15
CA LEU A 53 -11.69 -15.56 -12.50
C LEU A 53 -12.58 -14.49 -13.14
N LYS A 54 -13.03 -13.50 -12.38
CA LYS A 54 -13.89 -12.42 -12.86
C LYS A 54 -13.07 -11.25 -13.40
N GLY A 55 -13.63 -10.53 -14.37
CA GLY A 55 -13.09 -9.25 -14.81
C GLY A 55 -13.06 -8.24 -13.65
N TYR A 56 -12.15 -7.29 -13.73
CA TYR A 56 -11.85 -6.39 -12.60
C TYR A 56 -13.08 -5.63 -12.12
N ALA A 57 -13.87 -5.04 -13.02
CA ALA A 57 -15.07 -4.32 -12.62
C ALA A 57 -16.17 -5.24 -12.02
N VAL A 58 -16.20 -6.51 -12.42
CA VAL A 58 -17.20 -7.48 -11.96
C VAL A 58 -16.80 -8.09 -10.61
N GLY A 59 -15.49 -8.30 -10.39
CA GLY A 59 -14.97 -9.05 -9.25
C GLY A 59 -14.37 -8.20 -8.13
N PHE A 60 -14.07 -6.92 -8.35
CA PHE A 60 -13.25 -6.09 -7.49
C PHE A 60 -13.78 -5.97 -6.06
N GLU A 61 -15.03 -5.54 -5.89
CA GLU A 61 -15.60 -5.33 -4.54
C GLU A 61 -15.67 -6.66 -3.77
N SER A 62 -16.09 -7.73 -4.42
CA SER A 62 -16.14 -9.05 -3.77
C SER A 62 -14.75 -9.58 -3.40
N LEU A 63 -13.73 -9.24 -4.17
CA LEU A 63 -12.32 -9.55 -3.85
C LEU A 63 -11.87 -8.79 -2.61
N VAL A 64 -12.10 -7.47 -2.57
CA VAL A 64 -11.73 -6.62 -1.44
C VAL A 64 -12.45 -7.06 -0.17
N ASP A 65 -13.76 -7.35 -0.26
CA ASP A 65 -14.55 -7.83 0.87
C ASP A 65 -14.07 -9.19 1.37
N PHE A 66 -13.73 -10.10 0.47
CA PHE A 66 -13.17 -11.40 0.83
C PHE A 66 -11.83 -11.25 1.56
N VAL A 67 -10.90 -10.45 1.03
CA VAL A 67 -9.60 -10.18 1.69
C VAL A 67 -9.80 -9.53 3.05
N HIS A 68 -10.66 -8.51 3.13
CA HIS A 68 -10.92 -7.81 4.38
C HIS A 68 -11.59 -8.71 5.44
N SER A 69 -12.61 -9.49 5.06
CA SER A 69 -13.28 -10.42 5.99
C SER A 69 -12.35 -11.52 6.50
N SER A 70 -11.37 -11.93 5.69
CA SER A 70 -10.38 -12.95 6.04
C SER A 70 -9.26 -12.41 6.95
N ALA A 71 -9.11 -11.09 7.07
CA ALA A 71 -8.10 -10.47 7.92
C ALA A 71 -8.34 -10.78 9.42
N PRO A 72 -7.28 -10.97 10.21
CA PRO A 72 -7.41 -11.12 11.66
C PRO A 72 -8.02 -9.87 12.31
N LEU A 73 -8.47 -10.00 13.55
CA LEU A 73 -8.99 -8.88 14.32
C LEU A 73 -7.86 -8.03 14.88
N ASN A 74 -8.05 -6.71 14.90
CA ASN A 74 -7.15 -5.77 15.55
C ASN A 74 -7.60 -5.55 17.00
N ARG A 75 -6.91 -6.17 17.95
CA ARG A 75 -7.23 -6.08 19.39
C ARG A 75 -6.79 -4.77 20.04
N PHE A 76 -6.09 -3.90 19.34
CA PHE A 76 -5.48 -2.68 19.86
C PHE A 76 -6.31 -1.39 19.64
N VAL A 77 -7.43 -1.48 18.92
CA VAL A 77 -8.35 -0.35 18.71
C VAL A 77 -9.46 -0.31 19.77
N GLU A 78 -9.26 -0.91 20.93
CA GLU A 78 -10.27 -1.22 21.94
C GLU A 78 -10.91 -0.02 22.67
N GLN A 79 -10.51 1.22 22.43
CA GLN A 79 -10.95 2.32 23.32
C GLN A 79 -12.24 3.06 22.94
N VAL A 80 -12.90 2.79 21.82
CA VAL A 80 -14.05 3.61 21.42
C VAL A 80 -15.34 2.86 21.08
N VAL A 81 -15.30 1.62 20.59
CA VAL A 81 -16.54 0.87 20.28
C VAL A 81 -16.29 -0.64 20.43
N ARG A 82 -17.29 -1.37 20.95
CA ARG A 82 -17.33 -2.85 21.00
C ARG A 82 -17.46 -3.51 19.61
N GLU A 83 -16.93 -2.90 18.56
CA GLU A 83 -16.93 -3.48 17.22
C GLU A 83 -15.61 -4.21 16.97
N GLU A 84 -15.71 -5.41 16.43
CA GLU A 84 -14.58 -6.21 15.99
C GLU A 84 -13.89 -5.54 14.78
N VAL A 85 -12.89 -4.71 15.04
CA VAL A 85 -12.14 -4.02 13.98
C VAL A 85 -11.17 -4.99 13.34
N LYS A 86 -11.23 -5.13 12.02
CA LYS A 86 -10.26 -5.92 11.26
C LYS A 86 -8.88 -5.27 11.27
N MET A 87 -7.82 -6.10 11.26
CA MET A 87 -6.43 -5.67 11.35
C MET A 87 -6.08 -4.67 10.23
N PHE A 88 -6.50 -4.96 9.02
CA PHE A 88 -6.19 -4.13 7.86
C PHE A 88 -7.43 -3.34 7.41
N PRO A 89 -7.35 -2.00 7.30
CA PRO A 89 -8.47 -1.18 6.84
C PRO A 89 -8.92 -1.61 5.44
N ARG A 90 -10.23 -1.81 5.27
CA ARG A 90 -10.82 -2.18 3.97
C ARG A 90 -10.37 -1.25 2.84
N GLN A 91 -10.32 0.05 3.14
CA GLN A 91 -9.93 1.05 2.15
C GLN A 91 -8.44 0.93 1.76
N ALA A 92 -7.55 0.60 2.70
CA ALA A 92 -6.14 0.35 2.39
C ALA A 92 -5.97 -0.88 1.48
N ILE A 93 -6.68 -1.97 1.77
CA ILE A 93 -6.73 -3.16 0.91
C ILE A 93 -7.21 -2.79 -0.50
N ARG A 94 -8.30 -2.04 -0.59
CA ARG A 94 -8.87 -1.57 -1.85
C ARG A 94 -7.85 -0.82 -2.71
N GLU A 95 -7.16 0.15 -2.12
CA GLU A 95 -6.16 0.96 -2.82
C GLU A 95 -4.98 0.11 -3.30
N LEU A 96 -4.44 -0.76 -2.46
CA LEU A 96 -3.32 -1.62 -2.83
C LEU A 96 -3.69 -2.61 -3.94
N VAL A 97 -4.88 -3.21 -3.87
CA VAL A 97 -5.37 -4.13 -4.93
C VAL A 97 -5.60 -3.36 -6.23
N ALA A 98 -6.24 -2.19 -6.19
CA ALA A 98 -6.45 -1.36 -7.38
C ALA A 98 -5.12 -0.98 -8.05
N ASN A 99 -4.13 -0.54 -7.27
CA ASN A 99 -2.79 -0.22 -7.75
C ASN A 99 -2.11 -1.43 -8.40
N ALA A 100 -2.17 -2.60 -7.75
CA ALA A 100 -1.58 -3.80 -8.30
C ALA A 100 -2.20 -4.21 -9.65
N LEU A 101 -3.53 -4.08 -9.81
CA LEU A 101 -4.24 -4.37 -11.06
C LEU A 101 -3.87 -3.36 -12.16
N VAL A 102 -3.79 -2.06 -11.83
CA VAL A 102 -3.44 -1.00 -12.78
C VAL A 102 -1.99 -1.10 -13.22
N HIS A 103 -1.07 -1.41 -12.30
CA HIS A 103 0.37 -1.36 -12.55
C HIS A 103 0.98 -2.69 -12.97
N GLN A 104 0.21 -3.78 -13.08
CA GLN A 104 0.75 -5.06 -13.52
C GLN A 104 1.30 -4.98 -14.95
N ASP A 105 2.34 -5.74 -15.20
CA ASP A 105 2.87 -5.96 -16.53
C ASP A 105 2.06 -7.06 -17.23
N PHE A 106 1.31 -6.69 -18.26
CA PHE A 106 0.50 -7.63 -19.04
C PHE A 106 1.34 -8.50 -19.98
N GLU A 107 2.58 -8.12 -20.28
CA GLU A 107 3.50 -8.90 -21.12
C GLU A 107 4.19 -10.01 -20.31
N ALA A 108 4.32 -9.86 -18.99
CA ALA A 108 4.89 -10.89 -18.12
C ALA A 108 4.03 -12.16 -18.15
N SER A 109 4.60 -13.25 -18.72
CA SER A 109 3.94 -14.54 -18.78
C SER A 109 4.05 -15.33 -17.47
N GLY A 110 3.08 -16.20 -17.18
CA GLY A 110 3.12 -17.07 -15.99
C GLY A 110 2.95 -16.38 -14.64
N GLN A 111 2.69 -15.08 -14.62
CA GLN A 111 2.55 -14.29 -13.40
C GLN A 111 1.20 -13.60 -13.31
N SER A 112 0.68 -13.45 -12.09
CA SER A 112 -0.56 -12.74 -11.77
C SER A 112 -0.34 -11.73 -10.66
N VAL A 113 -1.32 -10.85 -10.46
CA VAL A 113 -1.42 -10.09 -9.21
C VAL A 113 -1.70 -11.08 -8.08
N MET A 114 -0.92 -10.98 -7.00
CA MET A 114 -1.06 -11.83 -5.82
C MET A 114 -1.47 -11.00 -4.62
N VAL A 115 -2.42 -11.52 -3.86
CA VAL A 115 -2.82 -11.02 -2.54
C VAL A 115 -2.56 -12.16 -1.57
N GLU A 116 -1.54 -12.03 -0.73
CA GLU A 116 -1.07 -13.08 0.16
C GLU A 116 -1.26 -12.61 1.61
N MET A 117 -2.11 -13.32 2.35
CA MET A 117 -2.41 -13.02 3.74
C MET A 117 -1.71 -13.99 4.66
N TYR A 118 -0.95 -13.44 5.60
CA TYR A 118 -0.29 -14.14 6.68
C TYR A 118 -0.90 -13.72 8.03
N THR A 119 -0.47 -14.34 9.11
CA THR A 119 -0.92 -13.97 10.46
C THR A 119 -0.41 -12.60 10.91
N ASP A 120 0.73 -12.16 10.37
CA ASP A 120 1.46 -10.96 10.77
C ASP A 120 1.48 -9.85 9.70
N ARG A 121 0.97 -10.11 8.48
CA ARG A 121 0.97 -9.14 7.38
C ARG A 121 0.05 -9.52 6.23
N LEU A 122 -0.22 -8.54 5.39
CA LEU A 122 -0.85 -8.70 4.08
C LEU A 122 0.15 -8.21 3.02
N GLU A 123 0.44 -9.03 2.02
CA GLU A 123 1.26 -8.68 0.86
C GLU A 123 0.38 -8.60 -0.38
N VAL A 124 0.49 -7.49 -1.10
CA VAL A 124 -0.14 -7.31 -2.43
C VAL A 124 0.98 -7.08 -3.43
N SER A 125 1.08 -7.95 -4.43
CA SER A 125 2.15 -7.85 -5.41
C SER A 125 1.66 -7.99 -6.84
N ASN A 126 2.32 -7.29 -7.77
CA ASN A 126 2.04 -7.37 -9.20
C ASN A 126 3.32 -7.62 -10.01
N PRO A 127 3.22 -8.29 -11.15
CA PRO A 127 4.31 -8.34 -12.13
C PRO A 127 4.67 -6.94 -12.62
N GLY A 128 5.96 -6.70 -12.85
CA GLY A 128 6.50 -5.45 -13.35
C GLY A 128 7.08 -4.55 -12.25
N LEU A 129 8.17 -3.85 -12.61
CA LEU A 129 8.79 -2.85 -11.75
C LEU A 129 8.05 -1.52 -11.84
N PRO A 130 7.99 -0.73 -10.77
CA PRO A 130 7.31 0.55 -10.81
C PRO A 130 8.07 1.56 -11.70
N PRO A 131 7.36 2.46 -12.40
CA PRO A 131 8.00 3.48 -13.23
C PRO A 131 8.62 4.63 -12.43
N ILE A 132 8.40 4.68 -11.12
CA ILE A 132 8.93 5.64 -10.15
C ILE A 132 9.56 4.91 -8.98
N LYS A 133 10.43 5.57 -8.22
CA LYS A 133 11.05 4.99 -7.02
C LYS A 133 10.00 4.73 -5.94
N VAL A 134 10.15 3.63 -5.20
CA VAL A 134 9.19 3.25 -4.14
C VAL A 134 9.11 4.27 -3.00
N GLU A 135 10.20 4.98 -2.72
CA GLU A 135 10.25 6.07 -1.75
C GLU A 135 9.41 7.28 -2.16
N ARG A 136 9.11 7.42 -3.46
CA ARG A 136 8.34 8.52 -4.02
C ARG A 136 6.85 8.19 -4.26
N PHE A 137 6.37 7.04 -3.82
CA PHE A 137 4.97 6.65 -4.02
C PHE A 137 3.94 7.56 -3.36
N ILE A 138 4.35 8.35 -2.34
CA ILE A 138 3.47 9.30 -1.66
C ILE A 138 3.28 10.59 -2.47
N ASP A 139 4.26 11.00 -3.25
CA ASP A 139 4.24 12.31 -3.93
C ASP A 139 4.29 12.23 -5.46
N GLU A 140 4.86 11.16 -6.01
CA GLU A 140 4.91 10.95 -7.45
C GLU A 140 3.85 9.96 -7.93
N PHE A 141 3.31 10.27 -9.09
CA PHE A 141 2.30 9.43 -9.74
C PHE A 141 2.66 9.20 -11.21
N ARG A 142 2.72 7.93 -11.60
CA ARG A 142 2.84 7.54 -13.01
C ARG A 142 2.21 6.17 -13.23
N SER A 143 1.24 6.10 -14.12
CA SER A 143 0.56 4.83 -14.44
C SER A 143 1.29 4.05 -15.52
N ARG A 144 1.47 2.72 -15.35
CA ARG A 144 1.95 1.83 -16.41
C ARG A 144 0.90 1.64 -17.50
N ASN A 145 -0.35 1.43 -17.11
CA ASN A 145 -1.47 1.12 -18.00
C ASN A 145 -2.51 2.25 -17.96
N GLU A 146 -2.19 3.40 -18.57
CA GLU A 146 -2.99 4.64 -18.49
C GLU A 146 -4.46 4.43 -18.89
N ARG A 147 -4.71 3.70 -19.99
CA ARG A 147 -6.09 3.43 -20.47
C ARG A 147 -6.87 2.55 -19.48
N LEU A 148 -6.22 1.54 -18.90
CA LEU A 148 -6.85 0.72 -17.88
C LEU A 148 -7.15 1.55 -16.64
N ALA A 149 -6.19 2.37 -16.18
CA ALA A 149 -6.36 3.28 -15.06
C ALA A 149 -7.54 4.23 -15.29
N GLU A 150 -7.63 4.84 -16.47
CA GLU A 150 -8.73 5.75 -16.84
C GLU A 150 -10.09 5.03 -16.77
N LEU A 151 -10.21 3.83 -17.32
CA LEU A 151 -11.44 3.05 -17.30
C LEU A 151 -11.81 2.63 -15.88
N MET A 152 -10.84 2.17 -15.08
CA MET A 152 -11.07 1.81 -13.68
C MET A 152 -11.50 3.03 -12.83
N ARG A 153 -10.94 4.22 -13.08
CA ARG A 153 -11.39 5.46 -12.44
C ARG A 153 -12.84 5.80 -12.78
N ARG A 154 -13.21 5.75 -14.07
CA ARG A 154 -14.60 5.98 -14.50
C ARG A 154 -15.59 5.02 -13.87
N MET A 155 -15.15 3.78 -13.59
CA MET A 155 -15.94 2.76 -12.89
C MET A 155 -15.83 2.89 -11.35
N ARG A 156 -15.13 3.91 -10.81
CA ARG A 156 -14.90 4.15 -9.39
C ARG A 156 -14.19 2.99 -8.66
N LEU A 157 -13.36 2.24 -9.37
CA LEU A 157 -12.56 1.15 -8.82
C LEU A 157 -11.23 1.62 -8.23
N CYS A 158 -10.70 2.75 -8.71
CA CYS A 158 -9.50 3.39 -8.19
C CYS A 158 -9.69 4.92 -8.14
N GLU A 159 -8.80 5.60 -7.42
CA GLU A 159 -8.84 7.05 -7.20
C GLU A 159 -8.34 7.85 -8.41
N GLU A 160 -8.80 9.12 -8.49
CA GLU A 160 -8.48 10.00 -9.62
C GLU A 160 -7.13 10.73 -9.51
N LYS A 161 -6.62 10.96 -8.27
CA LYS A 161 -5.62 12.01 -8.01
C LYS A 161 -4.24 11.51 -7.57
N GLY A 162 -3.92 10.23 -7.73
CA GLY A 162 -2.64 9.69 -7.24
C GLY A 162 -2.52 9.60 -5.71
N SER A 163 -3.56 9.95 -4.96
CA SER A 163 -3.58 9.96 -3.49
C SER A 163 -3.85 8.59 -2.84
N GLY A 164 -3.84 7.50 -3.61
CA GLY A 164 -4.13 6.17 -3.09
C GLY A 164 -3.13 5.72 -2.03
N ILE A 165 -1.84 5.93 -2.26
CA ILE A 165 -0.77 5.56 -1.31
C ILE A 165 -0.79 6.47 -0.07
N ASP A 166 -1.09 7.76 -0.22
CA ASP A 166 -1.26 8.68 0.92
C ASP A 166 -2.33 8.16 1.88
N LYS A 167 -3.46 7.69 1.33
CA LYS A 167 -4.53 7.08 2.12
C LYS A 167 -4.10 5.80 2.81
N VAL A 168 -3.33 4.94 2.12
CA VAL A 168 -2.80 3.71 2.73
C VAL A 168 -1.90 4.05 3.92
N VAL A 169 -0.98 5.01 3.77
CA VAL A 169 -0.09 5.47 4.84
C VAL A 169 -0.89 6.11 5.98
N HIS A 170 -1.81 7.01 5.65
CA HIS A 170 -2.69 7.65 6.64
C HIS A 170 -3.51 6.63 7.44
N LEU A 171 -4.12 5.67 6.77
CA LEU A 171 -4.90 4.62 7.44
C LEU A 171 -4.02 3.71 8.32
N ALA A 172 -2.79 3.41 7.89
CA ALA A 172 -1.84 2.70 8.74
C ALA A 172 -1.52 3.48 10.02
N GLU A 173 -1.42 4.82 9.94
CA GLU A 173 -1.25 5.68 11.12
C GLU A 173 -2.48 5.67 12.04
N VAL A 174 -3.68 5.84 11.47
CA VAL A 174 -4.95 5.83 12.22
C VAL A 174 -5.16 4.50 12.96
N TYR A 175 -4.88 3.39 12.29
CA TYR A 175 -5.00 2.04 12.86
C TYR A 175 -3.80 1.64 13.72
N GLN A 176 -2.83 2.54 13.91
CA GLN A 176 -1.60 2.31 14.69
C GLN A 176 -0.81 1.09 14.21
N LEU A 177 -0.83 0.83 12.92
CA LEU A 177 -0.01 -0.21 12.29
C LEU A 177 1.42 0.32 12.02
N PRO A 178 2.41 -0.56 11.89
CA PRO A 178 3.69 -0.19 11.30
C PRO A 178 3.48 0.43 9.92
N ALA A 179 4.40 1.30 9.52
CA ALA A 179 4.33 1.92 8.20
C ALA A 179 4.34 0.86 7.08
N PRO A 180 3.51 1.00 6.05
CA PRO A 180 3.54 0.12 4.89
C PRO A 180 4.94 0.01 4.30
N ASP A 181 5.29 -1.14 3.76
CA ASP A 181 6.57 -1.31 3.08
C ASP A 181 6.34 -1.55 1.58
N PHE A 182 7.03 -0.81 0.76
CA PHE A 182 6.99 -0.92 -0.69
C PHE A 182 8.34 -1.39 -1.18
N ARG A 183 8.36 -2.54 -1.85
CA ARG A 183 9.59 -3.20 -2.31
C ARG A 183 9.50 -3.55 -3.78
N THR A 184 10.68 -3.70 -4.38
CA THR A 184 10.82 -4.33 -5.69
C THR A 184 11.62 -5.62 -5.55
N SER A 185 11.25 -6.64 -6.30
CA SER A 185 12.11 -7.79 -6.61
C SER A 185 12.61 -7.64 -8.05
N GLU A 186 13.25 -8.66 -8.60
CA GLU A 186 13.72 -8.62 -9.99
C GLU A 186 12.60 -8.33 -11.01
N THR A 187 11.39 -8.83 -10.76
CA THR A 187 10.28 -8.78 -11.72
C THR A 187 8.97 -8.27 -11.15
N ARG A 188 8.90 -7.93 -9.86
CA ARG A 188 7.64 -7.58 -9.19
C ARG A 188 7.76 -6.34 -8.33
N THR A 189 6.63 -5.66 -8.19
CA THR A 189 6.38 -4.66 -7.15
C THR A 189 5.58 -5.32 -6.04
N ILE A 190 5.93 -5.05 -4.77
CA ILE A 190 5.32 -5.65 -3.58
C ILE A 190 4.97 -4.53 -2.60
N ALA A 191 3.72 -4.49 -2.15
CA ALA A 191 3.25 -3.63 -1.07
C ALA A 191 2.87 -4.51 0.12
N ILE A 192 3.33 -4.14 1.32
CA ILE A 192 3.14 -4.91 2.55
C ILE A 192 2.46 -4.03 3.60
N LEU A 193 1.34 -4.52 4.14
CA LEU A 193 0.74 -4.01 5.37
C LEU A 193 1.07 -4.97 6.51
N PHE A 194 1.68 -4.46 7.57
CA PHE A 194 2.02 -5.25 8.75
C PHE A 194 0.89 -5.24 9.78
N ALA A 195 0.75 -6.32 10.52
CA ALA A 195 -0.07 -6.35 11.72
C ALA A 195 0.47 -5.37 12.77
N HIS A 196 -0.37 -5.01 13.73
CA HIS A 196 0.03 -4.11 14.82
C HIS A 196 1.28 -4.63 15.55
N GLN A 197 2.18 -3.71 15.83
CA GLN A 197 3.37 -3.91 16.66
C GLN A 197 3.55 -2.71 17.58
N ASP A 198 3.85 -2.95 18.83
CA ASP A 198 4.24 -1.91 19.75
C ASP A 198 5.56 -1.25 19.31
N PHE A 199 5.71 0.05 19.62
CA PHE A 199 6.94 0.77 19.28
C PHE A 199 8.22 0.06 19.77
N ALA A 200 8.17 -0.59 20.93
CA ALA A 200 9.30 -1.30 21.48
C ALA A 200 9.73 -2.52 20.63
N GLU A 201 8.78 -3.16 19.97
CA GLU A 201 8.98 -4.34 19.13
C GLU A 201 9.43 -3.99 17.71
N MET A 202 9.14 -2.74 17.25
CA MET A 202 9.54 -2.29 15.92
C MET A 202 11.05 -2.29 15.77
N SER A 203 11.54 -2.82 14.67
CA SER A 203 12.95 -2.74 14.29
C SER A 203 13.38 -1.29 14.03
N LYS A 204 14.70 -1.03 14.00
CA LYS A 204 15.23 0.28 13.63
C LYS A 204 14.77 0.71 12.23
N SER A 205 14.74 -0.21 11.27
CA SER A 205 14.28 0.05 9.89
C SER A 205 12.80 0.40 9.84
N ASP A 206 11.94 -0.25 10.64
CA ASP A 206 10.51 0.05 10.69
C ASP A 206 10.24 1.44 11.26
N ARG A 207 10.98 1.83 12.31
CA ARG A 207 10.89 3.18 12.88
C ARG A 207 11.36 4.25 11.91
N ILE A 208 12.44 4.03 11.16
CA ILE A 208 12.93 4.93 10.12
C ILE A 208 11.89 5.06 9.01
N ARG A 209 11.35 3.94 8.51
CA ARG A 209 10.31 3.94 7.46
C ARG A 209 9.07 4.70 7.92
N ALA A 210 8.61 4.48 9.15
CA ALA A 210 7.46 5.18 9.71
C ALA A 210 7.72 6.69 9.87
N CYS A 211 8.91 7.08 10.31
CA CYS A 211 9.30 8.49 10.42
C CYS A 211 9.32 9.15 9.03
N TYR A 212 9.91 8.51 8.03
CA TYR A 212 9.95 9.02 6.66
C TYR A 212 8.55 9.19 6.07
N GLN A 213 7.71 8.15 6.14
CA GLN A 213 6.36 8.20 5.57
C GLN A 213 5.48 9.23 6.29
N HIS A 214 5.59 9.36 7.61
CA HIS A 214 4.92 10.41 8.37
C HIS A 214 5.37 11.82 7.91
N CYS A 215 6.67 12.02 7.71
CA CYS A 215 7.22 13.28 7.21
C CYS A 215 6.68 13.60 5.80
N ALA A 216 6.68 12.62 4.90
CA ALA A 216 6.17 12.78 3.54
C ALA A 216 4.66 13.08 3.53
N LEU A 217 3.87 12.35 4.34
CA LEU A 217 2.43 12.57 4.46
C LEU A 217 2.11 13.97 4.97
N LYS A 218 2.83 14.45 6.01
CA LYS A 218 2.71 15.82 6.51
C LYS A 218 3.02 16.84 5.42
N TYR A 219 4.09 16.62 4.66
CA TYR A 219 4.50 17.54 3.60
C TYR A 219 3.46 17.67 2.48
N VAL A 220 2.94 16.56 1.96
CA VAL A 220 1.90 16.60 0.90
C VAL A 220 0.57 17.17 1.41
N SER A 221 0.37 17.18 2.72
CA SER A 221 -0.75 17.85 3.40
C SER A 221 -0.49 19.32 3.72
N ASN A 222 0.58 19.92 3.20
CA ASN A 222 1.04 21.30 3.51
C ASN A 222 1.40 21.53 4.98
N GLU A 223 1.80 20.48 5.68
CA GLU A 223 2.29 20.53 7.05
C GLU A 223 3.79 20.19 7.12
N ARG A 224 4.37 20.28 8.31
CA ARG A 224 5.77 19.90 8.58
C ARG A 224 5.81 18.91 9.73
N MET A 225 6.63 17.86 9.57
CA MET A 225 6.87 16.93 10.67
C MET A 225 7.65 17.61 11.79
N SER A 226 7.30 17.29 13.03
CA SER A 226 7.99 17.70 14.24
C SER A 226 8.25 16.52 15.16
N ASN A 227 9.07 16.71 16.20
CA ASN A 227 9.22 15.70 17.26
C ASN A 227 7.87 15.35 17.89
N GLN A 228 7.02 16.35 18.13
CA GLN A 228 5.69 16.13 18.70
C GLN A 228 4.83 15.27 17.78
N SER A 229 4.68 15.63 16.50
CA SER A 229 3.83 14.87 15.57
C SER A 229 4.33 13.42 15.41
N LEU A 230 5.64 13.18 15.43
CA LEU A 230 6.20 11.84 15.39
C LEU A 230 5.92 11.04 16.67
N ARG A 231 5.94 11.70 17.86
CA ARG A 231 5.52 11.05 19.10
C ARG A 231 4.03 10.65 19.07
N GLU A 232 3.18 11.53 18.56
CA GLU A 232 1.76 11.25 18.36
C GLU A 232 1.55 10.05 17.43
N ARG A 233 2.29 9.98 16.33
CA ARG A 233 2.30 8.85 15.40
C ARG A 233 2.63 7.51 16.09
N PHE A 234 3.58 7.52 17.03
CA PHE A 234 4.01 6.33 17.76
C PHE A 234 3.31 6.13 19.12
N LYS A 235 2.32 6.97 19.48
CA LYS A 235 1.72 7.03 20.82
C LYS A 235 2.74 7.12 21.95
N LEU A 236 3.82 7.84 21.73
CA LEU A 236 4.87 8.07 22.74
C LEU A 236 4.52 9.27 23.62
N PRO A 237 4.63 9.15 24.96
CA PRO A 237 4.40 10.27 25.86
C PRO A 237 5.49 11.36 25.72
N GLU A 238 5.24 12.56 26.27
CA GLU A 238 6.17 13.67 26.19
C GLU A 238 7.56 13.34 26.77
N SER A 239 7.62 12.53 27.81
CA SER A 239 8.86 12.04 28.42
C SER A 239 9.75 11.23 27.46
N LYS A 240 9.23 10.78 26.31
CA LYS A 240 9.97 10.06 25.25
C LYS A 240 10.41 10.97 24.09
N ALA A 241 10.46 12.29 24.30
CA ALA A 241 10.93 13.24 23.28
C ALA A 241 12.35 12.91 22.75
N ALA A 242 13.25 12.47 23.62
CA ALA A 242 14.59 12.03 23.22
C ALA A 242 14.56 10.81 22.29
N THR A 243 13.66 9.86 22.54
CA THR A 243 13.48 8.67 21.69
C THR A 243 13.02 9.07 20.28
N ALA A 244 12.04 9.97 20.17
CA ALA A 244 11.60 10.49 18.88
C ALA A 244 12.72 11.23 18.15
N SER A 245 13.52 12.05 18.86
CA SER A 245 14.69 12.72 18.27
C SER A 245 15.74 11.74 17.74
N GLN A 246 15.97 10.61 18.42
CA GLN A 246 16.87 9.55 17.94
C GLN A 246 16.35 8.90 16.63
N VAL A 247 15.02 8.65 16.53
CA VAL A 247 14.44 8.13 15.29
C VAL A 247 14.59 9.15 14.16
N ILE A 248 14.31 10.43 14.40
CA ILE A 248 14.48 11.50 13.41
C ILE A 248 15.96 11.57 12.97
N GLY A 249 16.90 11.55 13.93
CA GLY A 249 18.34 11.53 13.65
C GLY A 249 18.73 10.37 12.74
N ALA A 250 18.32 9.14 13.10
CA ALA A 250 18.58 7.96 12.28
C ALA A 250 17.96 8.05 10.88
N THR A 251 16.79 8.71 10.74
CA THR A 251 16.13 8.91 9.45
C THR A 251 16.84 9.97 8.60
N LYS A 252 17.43 10.99 9.23
CA LYS A 252 18.32 11.97 8.57
C LYS A 252 19.61 11.30 8.10
N ASP A 253 20.24 10.49 8.95
CA ASP A 253 21.46 9.75 8.60
C ASP A 253 21.22 8.78 7.44
N ALA A 254 20.00 8.23 7.31
CA ALA A 254 19.57 7.45 6.16
C ALA A 254 19.27 8.29 4.91
N GLY A 255 19.37 9.62 4.96
CA GLY A 255 19.13 10.52 3.83
C GLY A 255 17.65 10.64 3.41
N LEU A 256 16.71 10.24 4.27
CA LEU A 256 15.28 10.21 3.92
C LEU A 256 14.52 11.48 4.34
N VAL A 257 15.03 12.20 5.36
CA VAL A 257 14.47 13.49 5.80
C VAL A 257 15.57 14.49 6.00
N LYS A 258 15.23 15.79 5.89
CA LYS A 258 16.14 16.92 6.15
C LYS A 258 15.46 17.93 7.08
N ALA A 259 16.25 18.78 7.73
CA ALA A 259 15.73 19.92 8.49
C ALA A 259 15.10 20.95 7.53
N ASP A 260 14.02 21.58 7.95
CA ASP A 260 13.46 22.74 7.26
C ASP A 260 14.26 23.99 7.70
N GLU A 261 15.14 24.47 6.81
CA GLU A 261 16.00 25.63 7.09
C GLU A 261 15.25 26.96 7.09
N SER A 262 14.00 26.98 6.65
CA SER A 262 13.15 28.17 6.69
C SER A 262 12.71 28.53 8.11
N ASP A 263 12.80 27.58 9.06
CA ASP A 263 12.38 27.73 10.46
C ASP A 263 13.60 27.74 11.39
N THR A 264 14.30 28.88 11.46
CA THR A 264 15.60 29.04 12.15
C THR A 264 15.51 29.29 13.66
N THR A 265 14.32 29.25 14.27
CA THR A 265 14.11 29.88 15.58
C THR A 265 14.54 29.08 16.80
N SER A 266 14.66 27.76 16.76
CA SER A 266 15.16 26.94 17.90
C SER A 266 15.15 25.47 17.57
N THR A 267 16.11 24.68 18.05
CA THR A 267 16.13 23.21 17.99
C THR A 267 14.89 22.58 18.62
N ARG A 268 14.24 23.25 19.58
CA ARG A 268 13.01 22.80 20.24
C ARG A 268 11.80 22.76 19.30
N TYR A 269 11.79 23.62 18.28
CA TYR A 269 10.71 23.75 17.31
C TYR A 269 11.11 23.26 15.92
N ALA A 270 12.22 22.52 15.82
CA ALA A 270 12.71 22.01 14.55
C ALA A 270 11.61 21.31 13.73
N ARG A 271 11.54 21.65 12.46
CA ARG A 271 10.66 21.06 11.46
C ARG A 271 11.46 20.25 10.46
N TYR A 272 10.82 19.27 9.89
CA TYR A 272 11.49 18.34 8.99
C TYR A 272 10.68 18.16 7.70
N LEU A 273 11.43 18.00 6.62
CA LEU A 273 10.94 17.80 5.25
C LEU A 273 11.43 16.44 4.75
N PRO A 274 10.72 15.77 3.83
CA PRO A 274 11.28 14.64 3.12
C PRO A 274 12.46 15.08 2.24
N PHE A 275 13.36 14.18 1.89
CA PHE A 275 14.61 14.49 1.18
C PHE A 275 14.40 15.21 -0.16
N TRP A 276 13.29 14.94 -0.79
CA TRP A 276 12.92 15.43 -2.13
C TRP A 276 12.16 16.78 -2.12
N ALA A 277 11.76 17.29 -0.99
CA ALA A 277 11.04 18.56 -0.85
C ALA A 277 11.93 19.78 -1.08
#